data_c9118f52803569d2995aa86efdb2722e
#
_entry.id   c9118f52803569d2995aa86efdb2722e
#
_cell.length_a   1.000
_cell.length_b   1.000
_cell.length_c   1.000
_cell.angle_alpha   90.00
_cell.angle_beta   90.00
_cell.angle_gamma   90.00
#
_symmetry.space_group_name_H-M   'P 1'
#
loop_
_entity.id
_entity.type
_entity.pdbx_description
1 polymer ?
#
loop_
_entity_poly.entity_id
_entity_poly.type
_entity_poly.pdbx_seq_one_letter_code
_entity_poly.pdbx_strand_id
1 'polypeptide(L)'
;MQPNQTNSFESAWLLSLLALGILMPAAGHAAPFCLQSEAIPPQCIYFDAALCAKDAAKQGGECSANRAEVRLVPSVGKYCMVTSQQVSLCVYASIASCQNVAKAQGGACVESYGTGAGGPNPFNQYTGE
;
A
#
# COMPACT_ATOMS: atom_id res chain seq x y z
N MET A 1 -38.77 -52.52 -36.94
CA MET A 1 -37.59 -51.76 -37.35
C MET A 1 -37.52 -50.50 -36.49
N GLN A 2 -36.63 -50.48 -35.51
CA GLN A 2 -36.39 -49.28 -34.69
C GLN A 2 -35.05 -48.67 -35.13
N PRO A 3 -34.99 -47.34 -35.38
CA PRO A 3 -33.73 -46.72 -35.67
C PRO A 3 -32.95 -46.50 -34.39
N ASN A 4 -31.73 -46.87 -34.49
CA ASN A 4 -30.65 -46.83 -33.54
C ASN A 4 -30.42 -45.39 -33.04
N GLN A 5 -30.72 -45.12 -31.76
CA GLN A 5 -30.31 -43.89 -31.10
C GLN A 5 -28.87 -44.11 -30.60
N THR A 6 -27.93 -43.75 -31.42
CA THR A 6 -26.53 -43.64 -31.01
C THR A 6 -26.33 -42.45 -30.10
N ASN A 7 -25.79 -42.76 -28.94
CA ASN A 7 -25.42 -41.92 -27.84
C ASN A 7 -24.67 -40.63 -28.24
N SER A 8 -25.39 -39.51 -28.22
CA SER A 8 -24.80 -38.16 -28.29
C SER A 8 -24.42 -37.57 -26.93
N PHE A 9 -24.30 -38.40 -25.91
CA PHE A 9 -24.05 -37.92 -24.54
C PHE A 9 -22.57 -37.88 -24.13
N GLU A 10 -21.65 -38.43 -24.91
CA GLU A 10 -20.24 -38.47 -24.49
C GLU A 10 -19.41 -37.27 -24.93
N SER A 11 -19.88 -36.43 -25.81
CA SER A 11 -19.11 -35.28 -26.31
C SER A 11 -19.27 -34.01 -25.45
N ALA A 12 -20.24 -33.97 -24.53
CA ALA A 12 -20.53 -32.78 -23.74
C ALA A 12 -19.66 -32.63 -22.51
N TRP A 13 -18.98 -33.70 -22.08
CA TRP A 13 -18.16 -33.67 -20.85
C TRP A 13 -16.73 -33.19 -21.04
N LEU A 14 -16.21 -33.27 -22.27
CA LEU A 14 -14.83 -32.86 -22.54
C LEU A 14 -14.64 -31.37 -22.79
N LEU A 15 -15.73 -30.62 -23.03
CA LEU A 15 -15.66 -29.16 -23.23
C LEU A 15 -15.84 -28.36 -21.94
N SER A 16 -16.25 -28.99 -20.83
CA SER A 16 -16.41 -28.30 -19.52
C SER A 16 -15.13 -28.14 -18.72
N LEU A 17 -14.05 -28.80 -19.08
CA LEU A 17 -12.79 -28.75 -18.32
C LEU A 17 -11.82 -27.63 -18.75
N LEU A 18 -12.13 -26.92 -19.84
CA LEU A 18 -11.28 -25.83 -20.34
C LEU A 18 -11.68 -24.43 -19.84
N ALA A 19 -12.75 -24.33 -19.04
CA ALA A 19 -13.23 -23.04 -18.49
C ALA A 19 -12.84 -22.80 -17.03
N LEU A 20 -11.99 -23.63 -16.40
CA LEU A 20 -11.28 -23.23 -15.20
C LEU A 20 -10.14 -22.29 -15.61
N GLY A 21 -10.50 -21.11 -16.07
CA GLY A 21 -9.57 -19.99 -16.15
C GLY A 21 -8.96 -19.84 -14.77
N ILE A 22 -7.66 -20.01 -14.69
CA ILE A 22 -6.84 -19.75 -13.52
C ILE A 22 -7.10 -18.27 -13.19
N LEU A 23 -8.02 -18.00 -12.26
CA LEU A 23 -8.11 -16.75 -11.55
C LEU A 23 -6.82 -16.64 -10.74
N MET A 24 -5.74 -16.22 -11.41
CA MET A 24 -4.56 -15.77 -10.70
C MET A 24 -5.03 -14.57 -9.87
N PRO A 25 -4.95 -14.63 -8.52
CA PRO A 25 -5.16 -13.44 -7.74
C PRO A 25 -4.13 -12.44 -8.26
N ALA A 26 -4.60 -11.34 -8.86
CA ALA A 26 -3.75 -10.20 -9.11
C ALA A 26 -3.13 -9.88 -7.74
N ALA A 27 -1.81 -9.90 -7.65
CA ALA A 27 -1.10 -9.46 -6.48
C ALA A 27 -1.52 -7.99 -6.28
N GLY A 28 -2.54 -7.78 -5.46
CA GLY A 28 -3.05 -6.45 -5.15
C GLY A 28 -1.93 -5.74 -4.41
N HIS A 29 -1.34 -4.72 -5.03
CA HIS A 29 -0.47 -3.81 -4.32
C HIS A 29 -1.30 -3.18 -3.19
N ALA A 30 -0.76 -3.19 -1.98
CA ALA A 30 -1.37 -2.48 -0.88
C ALA A 30 -1.41 -0.98 -1.21
N ALA A 31 -2.40 -0.26 -0.68
CA ALA A 31 -2.51 1.16 -0.97
C ALA A 31 -1.38 1.97 -0.30
N PRO A 32 -0.99 3.11 -0.88
CA PRO A 32 0.13 3.92 -0.38
C PRO A 32 -0.13 4.60 0.96
N PHE A 33 -1.37 4.61 1.46
CA PHE A 33 -1.71 5.22 2.74
C PHE A 33 -2.47 4.27 3.64
N CYS A 34 -2.13 4.32 4.93
CA CYS A 34 -2.71 3.50 5.99
C CYS A 34 -3.38 4.37 7.04
N LEU A 35 -4.59 4.02 7.43
CA LEU A 35 -5.22 4.51 8.64
C LEU A 35 -4.71 3.69 9.82
N GLN A 36 -4.21 4.37 10.84
CA GLN A 36 -3.72 3.79 12.09
C GLN A 36 -4.53 4.33 13.25
N SER A 37 -5.01 3.45 14.13
CA SER A 37 -5.62 3.82 15.40
C SER A 37 -5.27 2.77 16.45
N GLU A 38 -5.43 3.11 17.72
CA GLU A 38 -5.17 2.15 18.81
C GLU A 38 -6.19 1.02 18.87
N ALA A 39 -7.39 1.25 18.32
CA ALA A 39 -8.51 0.32 18.43
C ALA A 39 -8.54 -0.76 17.34
N ILE A 40 -7.91 -0.50 16.19
CA ILE A 40 -7.96 -1.40 15.03
C ILE A 40 -6.58 -1.57 14.40
N PRO A 41 -6.29 -2.74 13.78
CA PRO A 41 -5.06 -2.93 13.01
C PRO A 41 -4.94 -1.90 11.88
N PRO A 42 -3.72 -1.55 11.46
CA PRO A 42 -3.49 -0.63 10.36
C PRO A 42 -4.21 -1.06 9.09
N GLN A 43 -4.99 -0.16 8.49
CA GLN A 43 -5.74 -0.39 7.26
C GLN A 43 -5.11 0.36 6.10
N CYS A 44 -4.35 -0.34 5.27
CA CYS A 44 -3.65 0.24 4.11
C CYS A 44 -4.49 0.07 2.84
N ILE A 45 -5.57 0.81 2.74
CA ILE A 45 -6.56 0.72 1.66
C ILE A 45 -6.79 2.04 0.92
N TYR A 46 -6.10 3.10 1.34
CA TYR A 46 -6.32 4.44 0.82
C TYR A 46 -5.31 4.80 -0.26
N PHE A 47 -5.79 5.22 -1.42
CA PHE A 47 -4.97 5.77 -2.50
C PHE A 47 -4.89 7.30 -2.46
N ASP A 48 -5.73 7.93 -1.67
CA ASP A 48 -5.76 9.38 -1.45
C ASP A 48 -5.50 9.71 0.03
N ALA A 49 -4.47 10.52 0.28
CA ALA A 49 -4.07 10.89 1.63
C ALA A 49 -5.11 11.74 2.36
N ALA A 50 -5.87 12.58 1.64
CA ALA A 50 -6.88 13.44 2.24
C ALA A 50 -8.11 12.63 2.68
N LEU A 51 -8.51 11.63 1.90
CA LEU A 51 -9.57 10.69 2.31
C LEU A 51 -9.13 9.86 3.51
N CYS A 52 -7.90 9.34 3.50
CA CYS A 52 -7.32 8.65 4.64
C CYS A 52 -7.34 9.50 5.91
N ALA A 53 -6.87 10.74 5.84
CA ALA A 53 -6.86 11.67 6.97
C ALA A 53 -8.27 12.01 7.48
N LYS A 54 -9.24 12.15 6.58
CA LYS A 54 -10.65 12.41 6.93
C LYS A 54 -11.27 11.26 7.69
N ASP A 55 -11.01 10.02 7.25
CA ASP A 55 -11.55 8.84 7.92
C ASP A 55 -10.80 8.52 9.22
N ALA A 56 -9.49 8.76 9.25
CA ALA A 56 -8.70 8.68 10.48
C ALA A 56 -9.23 9.63 11.57
N ALA A 57 -9.54 10.87 11.22
CA ALA A 57 -10.11 11.85 12.17
C ALA A 57 -11.43 11.38 12.77
N LYS A 58 -12.28 10.70 11.99
CA LYS A 58 -13.55 10.14 12.50
C LYS A 58 -13.35 9.00 13.48
N GLN A 59 -12.28 8.26 13.36
CA GLN A 59 -11.97 7.06 14.15
C GLN A 59 -10.97 7.34 15.28
N GLY A 60 -10.63 8.60 15.53
CA GLY A 60 -9.64 8.99 16.51
C GLY A 60 -8.24 8.46 16.20
N GLY A 61 -7.95 8.27 14.92
CA GLY A 61 -6.69 7.74 14.44
C GLY A 61 -5.89 8.75 13.62
N GLU A 62 -4.87 8.27 12.95
CA GLU A 62 -3.96 9.03 12.13
C GLU A 62 -3.75 8.36 10.77
N CYS A 63 -3.54 9.16 9.73
CA CYS A 63 -3.16 8.66 8.43
C CYS A 63 -1.65 8.73 8.25
N SER A 64 -1.04 7.62 7.87
CA SER A 64 0.39 7.54 7.57
C SER A 64 0.66 6.95 6.19
N ALA A 65 1.85 7.21 5.64
CA ALA A 65 2.27 6.59 4.39
C ALA A 65 2.70 5.13 4.62
N ASN A 66 2.31 4.26 3.70
CA ASN A 66 2.69 2.85 3.71
C ASN A 66 4.13 2.69 3.17
N ARG A 67 5.07 2.42 4.06
CA ARG A 67 6.49 2.27 3.70
C ARG A 67 6.78 1.16 2.71
N ALA A 68 5.92 0.16 2.61
CA ALA A 68 6.09 -0.94 1.67
C ALA A 68 5.79 -0.52 0.23
N GLU A 69 4.94 0.50 0.06
CA GLU A 69 4.44 0.93 -1.25
C GLU A 69 5.02 2.27 -1.72
N VAL A 70 5.53 3.10 -0.80
CA VAL A 70 6.07 4.41 -1.14
C VAL A 70 7.59 4.40 -1.13
N ARG A 71 8.21 5.04 -2.13
CA ARG A 71 9.65 5.28 -2.16
C ARG A 71 9.96 6.54 -1.37
N LEU A 72 10.69 6.38 -0.28
CA LEU A 72 11.23 7.51 0.46
C LEU A 72 12.61 7.86 -0.10
N VAL A 73 12.78 9.11 -0.51
CA VAL A 73 14.09 9.62 -0.93
C VAL A 73 14.91 9.91 0.34
N PRO A 74 16.11 9.34 0.49
CA PRO A 74 16.98 9.64 1.61
C PRO A 74 17.23 11.13 1.72
N SER A 75 17.01 11.69 2.90
CA SER A 75 17.15 13.12 3.15
C SER A 75 17.49 13.37 4.62
N VAL A 76 17.78 14.62 4.94
CA VAL A 76 18.23 15.05 6.27
C VAL A 76 17.14 15.07 7.33
N GLY A 77 15.86 15.03 6.93
CA GLY A 77 14.73 15.08 7.86
C GLY A 77 14.39 13.72 8.46
N LYS A 78 13.98 13.73 9.71
CA LYS A 78 13.51 12.53 10.42
C LYS A 78 12.16 12.03 9.90
N TYR A 79 11.36 12.92 9.35
CA TYR A 79 10.02 12.62 8.82
C TYR A 79 9.89 13.04 7.37
N CYS A 80 9.13 12.23 6.63
CA CYS A 80 8.78 12.48 5.24
C CYS A 80 7.29 12.76 5.11
N MET A 81 6.93 13.75 4.33
CA MET A 81 5.59 13.91 3.81
C MET A 81 5.49 13.18 2.45
N VAL A 82 4.45 12.41 2.26
CA VAL A 82 4.14 11.74 0.99
C VAL A 82 2.81 12.26 0.48
N THR A 83 2.80 12.76 -0.75
CA THR A 83 1.59 13.24 -1.42
C THR A 83 0.78 12.09 -2.03
N SER A 84 -0.46 12.35 -2.46
CA SER A 84 -1.29 11.38 -3.18
C SER A 84 -0.68 10.95 -4.53
N GLN A 85 0.22 11.74 -5.10
CA GLN A 85 1.01 11.37 -6.28
C GLN A 85 2.26 10.54 -5.93
N GLN A 86 2.40 10.13 -4.66
CA GLN A 86 3.54 9.35 -4.15
C GLN A 86 4.90 10.10 -4.23
N VAL A 87 4.87 11.42 -4.29
CA VAL A 87 6.08 12.24 -4.15
C VAL A 87 6.42 12.38 -2.68
N SER A 88 7.65 12.03 -2.30
CA SER A 88 8.13 12.12 -0.93
C SER A 88 9.05 13.31 -0.72
N LEU A 89 8.87 14.02 0.41
CA LEU A 89 9.72 15.12 0.85
C LEU A 89 10.13 14.88 2.32
N CYS A 90 11.40 14.51 2.53
CA CYS A 90 11.94 14.08 3.83
C CYS A 90 12.80 15.17 4.45
N VAL A 91 12.20 16.29 4.84
CA VAL A 91 12.90 17.47 5.38
C VAL A 91 12.42 17.88 6.77
N TYR A 92 11.47 17.17 7.33
CA TYR A 92 10.83 17.57 8.58
C TYR A 92 11.55 16.96 9.80
N ALA A 93 11.87 17.82 10.77
CA ALA A 93 12.53 17.40 11.99
C ALA A 93 11.57 16.76 13.01
N SER A 94 10.27 17.08 12.94
CA SER A 94 9.24 16.54 13.83
C SER A 94 8.01 16.08 13.06
N ILE A 95 7.30 15.12 13.65
CA ILE A 95 6.02 14.66 13.09
C ILE A 95 4.98 15.79 13.03
N ALA A 96 4.93 16.65 14.02
CA ALA A 96 3.99 17.77 14.07
C ALA A 96 4.22 18.77 12.92
N SER A 97 5.48 19.12 12.62
CA SER A 97 5.78 20.00 11.50
C SER A 97 5.42 19.38 10.15
N CYS A 98 5.68 18.07 10.00
CA CYS A 98 5.26 17.33 8.81
C CYS A 98 3.74 17.33 8.66
N GLN A 99 2.99 16.97 9.71
CA GLN A 99 1.52 16.91 9.69
C GLN A 99 0.85 18.24 9.36
N ASN A 100 1.38 19.35 9.86
CA ASN A 100 0.84 20.68 9.54
C ASN A 100 0.91 20.98 8.03
N VAL A 101 2.03 20.61 7.40
CA VAL A 101 2.20 20.78 5.95
C VAL A 101 1.37 19.76 5.18
N ALA A 102 1.35 18.51 5.63
CA ALA A 102 0.58 17.44 5.00
C ALA A 102 -0.92 17.74 4.95
N LYS A 103 -1.49 18.29 6.01
CA LYS A 103 -2.90 18.72 6.04
C LYS A 103 -3.21 19.78 4.99
N ALA A 104 -2.28 20.72 4.76
CA ALA A 104 -2.45 21.77 3.76
C ALA A 104 -2.28 21.27 2.32
N GLN A 105 -1.46 20.24 2.10
CA GLN A 105 -1.10 19.75 0.78
C GLN A 105 -1.76 18.41 0.41
N GLY A 106 -2.61 17.85 1.26
CA GLY A 106 -3.28 16.58 1.03
C GLY A 106 -2.30 15.40 1.01
N GLY A 107 -1.32 15.43 1.93
CA GLY A 107 -0.33 14.37 2.10
C GLY A 107 -0.48 13.63 3.42
N ALA A 108 0.38 12.64 3.64
CA ALA A 108 0.52 11.92 4.90
C ALA A 108 2.00 11.85 5.31
N CYS A 109 2.24 11.70 6.60
CA CYS A 109 3.59 11.66 7.16
C CYS A 109 4.01 10.24 7.50
N VAL A 110 5.32 10.01 7.41
CA VAL A 110 5.95 8.76 7.84
C VAL A 110 7.36 9.07 8.32
N GLU A 111 7.86 8.30 9.25
CA GLU A 111 9.26 8.40 9.67
C GLU A 111 10.18 7.97 8.51
N SER A 112 11.18 8.81 8.19
CA SER A 112 12.16 8.47 7.17
C SER A 112 13.06 7.32 7.65
N TYR A 113 13.73 6.65 6.73
CA TYR A 113 14.82 5.72 7.08
C TYR A 113 16.06 6.50 7.55
N GLY A 114 15.84 7.55 8.33
CA GLY A 114 16.86 8.52 8.70
C GLY A 114 17.94 7.93 9.58
N THR A 115 19.09 8.39 9.33
CA THR A 115 20.32 8.51 10.11
C THR A 115 20.14 8.37 11.62
N GLY A 116 19.70 7.21 12.15
CA GLY A 116 19.85 7.11 13.58
C GLY A 116 18.92 6.25 14.40
N ALA A 117 18.09 5.40 13.87
CA ALA A 117 17.45 4.37 14.70
C ALA A 117 16.97 3.19 13.84
N GLY A 118 17.87 2.23 13.58
CA GLY A 118 17.46 0.84 13.47
C GLY A 118 16.78 0.37 12.18
N GLY A 119 16.77 1.13 11.10
CA GLY A 119 16.41 0.62 9.78
C GLY A 119 17.68 0.33 8.97
N PRO A 120 17.69 -0.69 8.08
CA PRO A 120 18.83 -0.88 7.20
C PRO A 120 18.93 0.34 6.29
N ASN A 121 19.87 1.23 6.63
CA ASN A 121 20.26 2.31 5.74
C ASN A 121 20.98 1.68 4.54
N PRO A 122 20.42 1.75 3.32
CA PRO A 122 21.06 1.17 2.15
C PRO A 122 22.44 1.79 1.86
N PHE A 123 22.76 2.92 2.49
CA PHE A 123 24.07 3.57 2.38
C PHE A 123 25.07 3.13 3.44
N ASN A 124 24.65 2.47 4.53
CA ASN A 124 25.59 1.92 5.53
C ASN A 124 26.27 0.62 5.10
N GLN A 125 25.93 0.09 3.93
CA GLN A 125 26.62 -1.09 3.39
C GLN A 125 27.95 -0.76 2.71
N TYR A 126 28.32 0.52 2.60
CA TYR A 126 29.58 0.96 1.99
C TYR A 126 30.68 1.41 2.96
N THR A 127 30.43 1.39 4.26
CA THR A 127 31.51 1.52 5.25
C THR A 127 31.88 0.14 5.76
N GLY A 128 32.34 -0.70 4.82
CA GLY A 128 33.04 -1.92 5.18
C GLY A 128 34.48 -1.55 5.54
N GLU A 129 34.81 -1.63 6.80
CA GLU A 129 36.10 -2.04 7.34
C GLU A 129 35.87 -3.09 8.39
#